data_6f5681e34b8a5bdb1470fd91741394ae
#
_entry.id   6f5681e34b8a5bdb1470fd91741394ae
#
_cell.length_a   1.000
_cell.length_b   1.000
_cell.length_c   1.000
_cell.angle_alpha   90.00
_cell.angle_beta   90.00
_cell.angle_gamma   90.00
#
_symmetry.space_group_name_H-M   'P 1'
#
loop_
_entity.id
_entity.type
_entity.pdbx_description
1 polymer ?
#
loop_
_entity_poly.entity_id
_entity_poly.type
_entity_poly.pdbx_seq_one_letter_code
_entity_poly.pdbx_strand_id
1 'polypeptide(L)'
;MKLSSNIIYGLYRSHAVGREWSGFLSELFAGIKRILKQRSEMATRREADWAIGEALTFGSLLKDGTHVRLSGQDVERGTFSHRHHVLHDQERDRVTYVPLNHLYPDQAEYIVCNSSLSEYGVLGNLYFTHHRSCHFRTFHKPVPA
;
A
#
# COMPACT_ATOMS: atom_id res chain seq x y z
N MET A 1 19.03 8.86 3.75
CA MET A 1 18.19 9.41 4.82
C MET A 1 17.08 10.38 4.38
N LYS A 2 17.19 11.08 3.25
CA LYS A 2 16.11 11.94 2.70
C LYS A 2 14.97 11.13 2.02
N LEU A 3 15.24 9.90 1.58
CA LEU A 3 14.29 9.07 0.84
C LEU A 3 13.12 8.59 1.72
N SER A 4 13.43 8.10 2.92
CA SER A 4 12.43 7.59 3.87
C SER A 4 11.46 8.68 4.34
N SER A 5 11.96 9.89 4.55
CA SER A 5 11.09 11.01 4.96
C SER A 5 10.09 11.42 3.88
N ASN A 6 10.47 11.40 2.60
CA ASN A 6 9.56 11.76 1.51
C ASN A 6 8.49 10.69 1.26
N ILE A 7 8.85 9.40 1.37
CA ILE A 7 7.88 8.30 1.26
C ILE A 7 6.88 8.36 2.41
N ILE A 8 7.36 8.51 3.64
CA ILE A 8 6.50 8.65 4.81
C ILE A 8 5.61 9.90 4.69
N TYR A 9 6.16 10.99 4.20
CA TYR A 9 5.44 12.22 3.96
C TYR A 9 4.32 12.04 2.93
N GLY A 10 4.60 11.35 1.82
CA GLY A 10 3.63 11.05 0.79
C GLY A 10 2.54 10.08 1.25
N LEU A 11 2.90 9.07 2.07
CA LEU A 11 1.94 8.07 2.56
C LEU A 11 0.97 8.59 3.61
N TYR A 12 1.40 9.50 4.48
CA TYR A 12 0.64 9.80 5.70
C TYR A 12 0.36 11.27 5.94
N ARG A 13 0.89 12.16 5.14
CA ARG A 13 0.66 13.60 5.28
C ARG A 13 -0.27 14.11 4.17
N SER A 14 -1.49 14.37 4.54
CA SER A 14 -2.59 14.85 3.68
C SER A 14 -2.32 16.19 2.95
N HIS A 15 -1.18 16.82 3.16
CA HIS A 15 -0.86 18.15 2.60
C HIS A 15 -0.09 18.12 1.28
N ALA A 16 0.47 16.98 0.88
CA ALA A 16 1.30 16.87 -0.33
C ALA A 16 0.53 16.42 -1.58
N VAL A 17 -0.63 15.82 -1.41
CA VAL A 17 -1.48 15.33 -2.50
C VAL A 17 -2.76 16.16 -2.53
N GLY A 18 -2.90 17.00 -3.51
CA GLY A 18 -3.93 17.96 -3.87
C GLY A 18 -5.31 17.99 -3.15
N ARG A 19 -6.12 18.99 -3.49
CA ARG A 19 -7.46 19.22 -2.91
C ARG A 19 -8.41 18.01 -2.96
N GLU A 20 -8.21 17.10 -3.90
CA GLU A 20 -9.01 15.86 -4.04
C GLU A 20 -8.83 14.92 -2.85
N TRP A 21 -7.64 14.86 -2.29
CA TRP A 21 -7.31 14.00 -1.14
C TRP A 21 -7.94 14.46 0.17
N SER A 22 -8.05 15.76 0.37
CA SER A 22 -8.65 16.32 1.60
C SER A 22 -10.14 15.99 1.70
N GLY A 23 -10.87 15.99 0.59
CA GLY A 23 -12.27 15.55 0.53
C GLY A 23 -12.41 14.06 0.84
N PHE A 24 -11.59 13.21 0.23
CA PHE A 24 -11.60 11.77 0.47
C PHE A 24 -11.30 11.39 1.91
N LEU A 25 -10.36 12.08 2.57
CA LEU A 25 -10.05 11.84 3.99
C LEU A 25 -11.20 12.17 4.94
N SER A 26 -12.06 13.13 4.58
CA SER A 26 -13.23 13.48 5.40
C SER A 26 -14.26 12.35 5.45
N GLU A 27 -14.29 11.51 4.43
CA GLU A 27 -15.27 10.43 4.24
C GLU A 27 -14.75 9.06 4.69
N LEU A 28 -13.49 8.97 5.14
CA LEU A 28 -12.92 7.73 5.67
C LEU A 28 -13.53 7.34 7.02
N PHE A 29 -13.64 6.05 7.23
CA PHE A 29 -14.04 5.47 8.52
C PHE A 29 -13.14 5.97 9.67
N ALA A 30 -13.75 6.35 10.79
CA ALA A 30 -13.05 6.98 11.93
C ALA A 30 -11.86 6.15 12.45
N GLY A 31 -11.95 4.83 12.41
CA GLY A 31 -10.87 3.92 12.80
C GLY A 31 -9.64 4.06 11.91
N ILE A 32 -9.84 4.18 10.59
CA ILE A 32 -8.74 4.36 9.62
C ILE A 32 -8.07 5.72 9.81
N LYS A 33 -8.85 6.78 10.03
CA LYS A 33 -8.32 8.11 10.34
C LYS A 33 -7.37 8.08 11.54
N ARG A 34 -7.75 7.35 12.60
CA ARG A 34 -6.91 7.18 13.79
C ARG A 34 -5.61 6.46 13.47
N ILE A 35 -5.66 5.39 12.67
CA ILE A 35 -4.48 4.63 12.26
C ILE A 35 -3.53 5.50 11.42
N LEU A 36 -4.05 6.23 10.44
CA LEU A 36 -3.26 7.11 9.59
C LEU A 36 -2.60 8.24 10.40
N LYS A 37 -3.34 8.82 11.36
CA LYS A 37 -2.79 9.82 12.30
C LYS A 37 -1.65 9.23 13.13
N GLN A 38 -1.84 8.05 13.73
CA GLN A 38 -0.82 7.37 14.51
C GLN A 38 0.45 7.12 13.70
N ARG A 39 0.31 6.66 12.45
CA ARG A 39 1.45 6.44 11.55
C ARG A 39 2.18 7.74 11.21
N SER A 40 1.46 8.83 10.99
CA SER A 40 2.06 10.14 10.78
C SER A 40 2.88 10.60 12.00
N GLU A 41 2.38 10.34 13.21
CA GLU A 41 3.10 10.63 14.45
C GLU A 41 4.35 9.75 14.62
N MET A 42 4.24 8.43 14.36
CA MET A 42 5.38 7.51 14.37
C MET A 42 6.46 7.94 13.38
N ALA A 43 6.04 8.32 12.17
CA ALA A 43 6.93 8.84 11.14
C ALA A 43 7.70 10.09 11.62
N THR A 44 7.04 11.00 12.32
CA THR A 44 7.65 12.21 12.89
C THR A 44 8.67 11.86 13.98
N ARG A 45 8.40 10.84 14.78
CA ARG A 45 9.32 10.32 15.81
C ARG A 45 10.44 9.43 15.25
N ARG A 46 10.42 9.14 13.94
CA ARG A 46 11.32 8.19 13.27
C ARG A 46 11.19 6.75 13.80
N GLU A 47 10.01 6.40 14.24
CA GLU A 47 9.61 5.07 14.63
C GLU A 47 8.90 4.40 13.44
N ALA A 48 9.02 3.08 13.31
CA ALA A 48 8.35 2.31 12.28
C ALA A 48 7.87 0.98 12.85
N ASP A 49 6.60 0.68 12.63
CA ASP A 49 6.07 -0.66 12.77
C ASP A 49 6.32 -1.49 11.48
N TRP A 50 5.95 -2.75 11.51
CA TRP A 50 6.08 -3.62 10.34
C TRP A 50 5.33 -3.11 9.12
N ALA A 51 4.18 -2.48 9.30
CA ALA A 51 3.38 -1.95 8.20
C ALA A 51 4.04 -0.74 7.54
N ILE A 52 4.63 0.16 8.34
CA ILE A 52 5.41 1.28 7.84
C ILE A 52 6.69 0.79 7.15
N GLY A 53 7.39 -0.19 7.74
CA GLY A 53 8.58 -0.78 7.14
C GLY A 53 8.31 -1.41 5.77
N GLU A 54 7.22 -2.16 5.66
CA GLU A 54 6.76 -2.77 4.40
C GLU A 54 6.42 -1.67 3.36
N ALA A 55 5.64 -0.66 3.75
CA ALA A 55 5.26 0.42 2.87
C ALA A 55 6.46 1.25 2.38
N LEU A 56 7.46 1.48 3.25
CA LEU A 56 8.72 2.13 2.87
C LEU A 56 9.52 1.32 1.86
N THR A 57 9.57 0.01 2.04
CA THR A 57 10.24 -0.91 1.10
C THR A 57 9.58 -0.87 -0.27
N PHE A 58 8.26 -1.00 -0.32
CA PHE A 58 7.52 -0.90 -1.58
C PHE A 58 7.68 0.48 -2.22
N GLY A 59 7.55 1.56 -1.45
CA GLY A 59 7.73 2.91 -1.96
C GLY A 59 9.12 3.18 -2.53
N SER A 60 10.18 2.58 -1.97
CA SER A 60 11.52 2.69 -2.52
C SER A 60 11.67 1.96 -3.86
N LEU A 61 11.10 0.76 -3.99
CA LEU A 61 11.09 0.00 -5.24
C LEU A 61 10.32 0.73 -6.35
N LEU A 62 9.16 1.29 -6.02
CA LEU A 62 8.35 2.06 -6.96
C LEU A 62 9.09 3.29 -7.46
N LYS A 63 9.80 3.99 -6.58
CA LYS A 63 10.64 5.12 -6.95
C LYS A 63 11.78 4.73 -7.88
N ASP A 64 12.37 3.56 -7.67
CA ASP A 64 13.45 3.02 -8.52
C ASP A 64 12.92 2.45 -9.86
N GLY A 65 11.64 2.66 -10.18
CA GLY A 65 11.02 2.21 -11.43
C GLY A 65 10.66 0.72 -11.44
N THR A 66 10.69 0.05 -10.27
CA THR A 66 10.33 -1.36 -10.16
C THR A 66 8.87 -1.50 -9.80
N HIS A 67 8.08 -2.15 -10.66
CA HIS A 67 6.68 -2.48 -10.35
C HIS A 67 6.60 -3.48 -9.20
N VAL A 68 5.65 -3.24 -8.30
CA VAL A 68 5.40 -4.11 -7.16
C VAL A 68 3.98 -4.65 -7.24
N ARG A 69 3.84 -5.97 -7.14
CA ARG A 69 2.54 -6.63 -7.04
C ARG A 69 2.45 -7.40 -5.73
N LEU A 70 1.43 -7.09 -4.95
CA LEU A 70 1.07 -7.80 -3.73
C LEU A 70 -0.27 -8.51 -3.95
N SER A 71 -0.25 -9.84 -3.90
CA SER A 71 -1.45 -10.66 -4.04
C SER A 71 -1.49 -11.70 -2.92
N GLY A 72 -2.67 -11.96 -2.40
CA GLY A 72 -2.89 -12.95 -1.33
C GLY A 72 -4.23 -12.71 -0.64
N GLN A 73 -4.50 -13.50 0.38
CA GLN A 73 -5.73 -13.36 1.16
C GLN A 73 -5.66 -12.11 2.04
N ASP A 74 -6.66 -11.24 1.95
CA ASP A 74 -6.82 -10.03 2.75
C ASP A 74 -5.56 -9.14 2.76
N VAL A 75 -4.86 -9.04 1.63
CA VAL A 75 -3.60 -8.29 1.55
C VAL A 75 -3.81 -6.78 1.49
N GLU A 76 -4.95 -6.31 1.02
CA GLU A 76 -5.28 -4.89 0.92
C GLU A 76 -5.37 -4.22 2.29
N ARG A 77 -6.06 -4.86 3.23
CA ARG A 77 -6.19 -4.43 4.63
C ARG A 77 -5.06 -4.99 5.50
N GLY A 78 -4.66 -6.22 5.24
CA GLY A 78 -3.86 -7.06 6.09
C GLY A 78 -4.70 -7.82 7.12
N THR A 79 -4.44 -9.12 7.30
CA THR A 79 -5.21 -10.03 8.18
C THR A 79 -5.35 -9.48 9.61
N PHE A 80 -4.36 -8.75 10.09
CA PHE A 80 -4.37 -8.12 11.42
C PHE A 80 -4.75 -6.63 11.37
N SER A 81 -5.44 -6.19 10.30
CA SER A 81 -5.80 -4.78 10.10
C SER A 81 -4.61 -3.82 10.24
N HIS A 82 -3.47 -4.24 9.73
CA HIS A 82 -2.19 -3.52 9.90
C HIS A 82 -1.74 -2.80 8.64
N ARG A 83 -2.16 -3.23 7.43
CA ARG A 83 -1.63 -2.70 6.18
C ARG A 83 -2.41 -1.50 5.68
N HIS A 84 -3.67 -1.64 5.36
CA HIS A 84 -4.54 -0.59 4.80
C HIS A 84 -3.93 0.11 3.58
N HIS A 85 -3.48 -0.67 2.60
CA HIS A 85 -2.93 -0.14 1.35
C HIS A 85 -4.00 0.30 0.35
N VAL A 86 -5.25 -0.16 0.51
CA VAL A 86 -6.41 0.32 -0.23
C VAL A 86 -7.36 0.97 0.76
N LEU A 87 -7.67 2.22 0.51
CA LEU A 87 -8.64 2.99 1.29
C LEU A 87 -9.93 3.07 0.48
N HIS A 88 -11.06 2.79 1.12
CA HIS A 88 -12.38 2.80 0.51
C HIS A 88 -13.16 4.04 0.96
N ASP A 89 -13.79 4.70 0.00
CA ASP A 89 -14.75 5.77 0.27
C ASP A 89 -16.00 5.18 0.95
N GLN A 90 -16.55 5.87 1.92
CA GLN A 90 -17.72 5.41 2.65
C GLN A 90 -19.04 5.93 2.06
N GLU A 91 -19.00 6.97 1.24
CA GLU A 91 -20.17 7.56 0.62
C GLU A 91 -20.36 7.11 -0.82
N ARG A 92 -19.25 6.83 -1.52
CA ARG A 92 -19.25 6.47 -2.94
C ARG A 92 -18.84 5.02 -3.13
N ASP A 93 -19.75 4.23 -3.66
CA ASP A 93 -19.46 2.82 -3.95
C ASP A 93 -18.32 2.66 -4.98
N ARG A 94 -17.43 1.72 -4.71
CA ARG A 94 -16.28 1.34 -5.57
C ARG A 94 -15.20 2.43 -5.75
N VAL A 95 -15.28 3.55 -5.06
CA VAL A 95 -14.20 4.53 -5.07
C VAL A 95 -13.13 4.11 -4.08
N THR A 96 -11.92 3.90 -4.58
CA THR A 96 -10.77 3.46 -3.78
C THR A 96 -9.58 4.37 -4.01
N TYR A 97 -8.72 4.44 -3.02
CA TYR A 97 -7.46 5.16 -3.10
C TYR A 97 -6.29 4.29 -2.62
N VAL A 98 -5.23 4.24 -3.41
CA VAL A 98 -4.01 3.49 -3.11
C VAL A 98 -2.87 4.48 -2.87
N PRO A 99 -2.52 4.80 -1.61
CA PRO A 99 -1.51 5.82 -1.30
C PRO A 99 -0.17 5.59 -1.97
N LEU A 100 0.27 4.33 -2.08
CA LEU A 100 1.54 3.95 -2.70
C LEU A 100 1.64 4.30 -4.19
N ASN A 101 0.53 4.50 -4.88
CA ASN A 101 0.52 4.92 -6.29
C ASN A 101 0.63 6.44 -6.48
N HIS A 102 0.72 7.20 -5.39
CA HIS A 102 0.73 8.66 -5.43
C HIS A 102 1.91 9.29 -4.68
N LEU A 103 3.04 8.59 -4.61
CA LEU A 103 4.24 9.08 -3.91
C LEU A 103 5.09 10.01 -4.78
N TYR A 104 5.21 9.67 -6.07
CA TYR A 104 6.03 10.40 -7.05
C TYR A 104 5.34 10.43 -8.42
N PRO A 105 5.56 11.50 -9.22
CA PRO A 105 4.93 11.60 -10.55
C PRO A 105 5.37 10.50 -11.52
N ASP A 106 6.65 10.11 -11.47
CA ASP A 106 7.28 9.19 -12.43
C ASP A 106 7.60 7.82 -11.80
N GLN A 107 6.84 7.40 -10.82
CA GLN A 107 7.04 6.12 -10.16
C GLN A 107 6.47 4.96 -10.97
N ALA A 108 6.97 3.75 -10.68
CA ALA A 108 6.36 2.52 -11.15
C ALA A 108 5.02 2.24 -10.43
N GLU A 109 4.23 1.33 -10.99
CA GLU A 109 2.90 0.99 -10.48
C GLU A 109 2.97 -0.01 -9.31
N TYR A 110 2.14 0.23 -8.30
CA TYR A 110 1.85 -0.69 -7.22
C TYR A 110 0.48 -1.32 -7.43
N ILE A 111 0.45 -2.65 -7.57
CA ILE A 111 -0.78 -3.42 -7.69
C ILE A 111 -0.96 -4.23 -6.42
N VAL A 112 -2.08 -4.02 -5.74
CA VAL A 112 -2.48 -4.79 -4.57
C VAL A 112 -3.87 -5.38 -4.80
N CYS A 113 -4.03 -6.68 -4.60
CA CYS A 113 -5.31 -7.33 -4.81
C CYS A 113 -5.49 -8.53 -3.89
N ASN A 114 -6.68 -8.63 -3.31
CA ASN A 114 -7.09 -9.81 -2.58
C ASN A 114 -7.29 -10.98 -3.55
N SER A 115 -6.65 -12.10 -3.27
CA SER A 115 -6.86 -13.35 -4.00
C SER A 115 -8.09 -14.08 -3.49
N SER A 116 -8.60 -14.98 -4.30
CA SER A 116 -9.53 -16.03 -3.82
C SER A 116 -8.88 -16.84 -2.71
N LEU A 117 -9.69 -17.47 -1.86
CA LEU A 117 -9.24 -18.38 -0.80
C LEU A 117 -8.68 -19.68 -1.42
N SER A 118 -7.55 -19.56 -2.12
CA SER A 118 -6.91 -20.67 -2.82
C SER A 118 -5.41 -20.38 -2.95
N GLU A 119 -4.59 -21.22 -2.34
CA GLU A 119 -3.12 -21.17 -2.49
C GLU A 119 -2.72 -21.48 -3.93
N TYR A 120 -3.43 -22.36 -4.60
CA TYR A 120 -3.22 -22.66 -6.03
C TYR A 120 -3.39 -21.42 -6.92
N GLY A 121 -4.39 -20.59 -6.65
CA GLY A 121 -4.61 -19.34 -7.38
C GLY A 121 -3.45 -18.36 -7.21
N VAL A 122 -2.91 -18.24 -6.00
CA VAL A 122 -1.79 -17.37 -5.69
C VAL A 122 -0.50 -17.87 -6.33
N LEU A 123 -0.19 -19.16 -6.21
CA LEU A 123 1.00 -19.78 -6.81
C LEU A 123 0.92 -19.77 -8.36
N GLY A 124 -0.25 -20.03 -8.92
CA GLY A 124 -0.48 -19.94 -10.36
C GLY A 124 -0.24 -18.54 -10.90
N ASN A 125 -0.70 -17.52 -10.18
CA ASN A 125 -0.44 -16.13 -10.54
C ASN A 125 1.06 -15.81 -10.52
N LEU A 126 1.80 -16.27 -9.52
CA LEU A 126 3.26 -16.12 -9.45
C LEU A 126 3.95 -16.73 -10.67
N TYR A 127 3.56 -17.96 -11.04
CA TYR A 127 4.13 -18.65 -12.19
C TYR A 127 3.90 -17.88 -13.49
N PHE A 128 2.68 -17.41 -13.73
CA PHE A 128 2.34 -16.67 -14.94
C PHE A 128 2.99 -15.29 -15.01
N THR A 129 3.10 -14.58 -13.90
CA THR A 129 3.72 -13.25 -13.88
C THR A 129 5.22 -13.32 -14.00
N HIS A 130 5.87 -14.31 -13.40
CA HIS A 130 7.32 -14.50 -13.51
C HIS A 130 7.75 -14.84 -14.96
N HIS A 131 6.94 -15.60 -15.66
CA HIS A 131 7.26 -16.00 -17.05
C HIS A 131 7.08 -14.89 -18.10
N ARG A 132 6.31 -13.83 -17.77
CA ARG A 132 6.00 -12.74 -18.72
C ARG A 132 6.73 -11.42 -18.50
N SER A 133 7.39 -11.23 -17.37
CA SER A 133 8.01 -9.92 -17.05
C SER A 133 9.21 -10.07 -16.14
N CYS A 134 10.39 -9.88 -16.67
CA CYS A 134 11.63 -9.81 -15.89
C CYS A 134 11.71 -8.63 -14.90
N HIS A 135 10.69 -7.78 -14.84
CA HIS A 135 10.66 -6.55 -14.04
C HIS A 135 9.60 -6.55 -12.92
N PHE A 136 8.91 -7.68 -12.69
CA PHE A 136 7.85 -7.76 -11.70
C PHE A 136 8.36 -8.43 -10.42
N ARG A 137 8.40 -7.71 -9.30
CA ARG A 137 8.60 -8.32 -7.98
C ARG A 137 7.24 -8.64 -7.37
N THR A 138 6.97 -9.92 -7.19
CA THR A 138 5.73 -10.40 -6.57
C THR A 138 6.04 -10.86 -5.15
N PHE A 139 5.33 -10.31 -4.19
CA PHE A 139 5.42 -10.70 -2.79
C PHE A 139 4.23 -11.58 -2.43
N HIS A 140 4.49 -12.74 -1.88
CA HIS A 140 3.48 -13.66 -1.39
C HIS A 140 3.52 -13.72 0.13
N LYS A 141 2.35 -13.66 0.74
CA LYS A 141 2.23 -13.96 2.15
C LYS A 141 2.07 -15.48 2.30
N PRO A 142 2.98 -16.18 2.99
CA PRO A 142 2.77 -17.57 3.35
C PRO A 142 1.53 -17.67 4.24
N VAL A 143 0.69 -18.64 3.97
CA VAL A 143 -0.43 -18.99 4.86
C VAL A 143 0.19 -19.67 6.07
N PRO A 144 -0.06 -19.21 7.30
CA PRO A 144 0.35 -19.97 8.48
C PRO A 144 -0.38 -21.31 8.47
N ALA A 145 0.38 -22.38 8.69
CA ALA A 145 -0.17 -23.72 8.86
C ALA A 145 -1.05 -23.79 10.12
#